data_cc544d535f90291ff67fd13afb573dea
#
_entry.id   cc544d535f90291ff67fd13afb573dea
#
_cell.length_a   1.000
_cell.length_b   1.000
_cell.length_c   1.000
_cell.angle_alpha   90.00
_cell.angle_beta   90.00
_cell.angle_gamma   90.00
#
_symmetry.space_group_name_H-M   'P 1'
#
loop_
_entity.id
_entity.type
_entity.pdbx_description
1 polymer ?
#
loop_
_entity_poly.entity_id
_entity_poly.type
_entity_poly.pdbx_seq_one_letter_code
_entity_poly.pdbx_strand_id
1 'polypeptide(L)'
;DRAERRVASVVSAWSSRIANAELVLRGVAPNLVHPFSLQPVYVDSQSSPQRLASFFLLYVLLAPFLAGVGAATDSATAERERGTLQLMRLQPLIPWAWVFGKMLVVALFCWVGTAISIVVSLLALEALSPAAAEGWRFSADSISILLVAVTPMTLLASALLFAVALQARNTMEAQTRLTLTSVLPIAVGFWIIMAGPDVSSWSFLPFVHELDGLTRWMVGAAFPWTSAVLHFGLCAAGFVTVMVWGAQRIVSEDYLGSG
;
A
#
# COMPACT_ATOMS: atom_id res chain seq x y z
N ASP A 1 13.87 5.53 -34.47
CA ASP A 1 12.83 4.83 -33.80
C ASP A 1 11.42 5.47 -33.76
N ARG A 2 11.21 6.70 -33.22
CA ARG A 2 9.91 7.41 -33.34
C ARG A 2 9.70 7.97 -34.75
N ALA A 3 10.75 8.45 -35.41
CA ALA A 3 10.71 8.98 -36.75
C ALA A 3 10.45 7.85 -37.76
N GLU A 4 11.09 6.71 -37.64
CA GLU A 4 10.87 5.55 -38.51
C GLU A 4 9.43 5.01 -38.43
N ARG A 5 8.86 4.93 -37.22
CA ARG A 5 7.45 4.54 -37.03
C ARG A 5 6.48 5.54 -37.65
N ARG A 6 6.74 6.85 -37.57
CA ARG A 6 5.94 7.88 -38.25
C ARG A 6 6.03 7.77 -39.77
N VAL A 7 7.23 7.57 -40.31
CA VAL A 7 7.42 7.40 -41.75
C VAL A 7 6.71 6.14 -42.23
N ALA A 8 6.89 5.01 -41.53
CA ALA A 8 6.22 3.77 -41.86
C ALA A 8 4.69 3.89 -41.83
N SER A 9 4.11 4.59 -40.83
CA SER A 9 2.66 4.81 -40.76
C SER A 9 2.13 5.72 -41.87
N VAL A 10 2.88 6.72 -42.29
CA VAL A 10 2.51 7.59 -43.41
C VAL A 10 2.59 6.84 -44.74
N VAL A 11 3.65 6.07 -44.96
CA VAL A 11 3.82 5.25 -46.17
C VAL A 11 2.74 4.18 -46.29
N SER A 12 2.43 3.49 -45.17
CA SER A 12 1.36 2.48 -45.17
C SER A 12 -0.05 3.08 -45.41
N ALA A 13 -0.33 4.26 -44.84
CA ALA A 13 -1.56 4.98 -45.08
C ALA A 13 -1.71 5.44 -46.55
N TRP A 14 -0.59 5.81 -47.18
CA TRP A 14 -0.56 6.24 -48.58
C TRP A 14 -0.72 5.05 -49.53
N SER A 15 0.00 3.95 -49.29
CA SER A 15 -0.13 2.73 -50.10
C SER A 15 -1.53 2.14 -50.06
N SER A 16 -2.20 2.16 -48.89
CA SER A 16 -3.57 1.71 -48.75
C SER A 16 -4.57 2.60 -49.49
N ARG A 17 -4.36 3.92 -49.55
CA ARG A 17 -5.18 4.84 -50.34
C ARG A 17 -5.06 4.58 -51.83
N ILE A 18 -3.85 4.37 -52.34
CA ILE A 18 -3.62 4.07 -53.77
C ILE A 18 -4.24 2.72 -54.13
N ALA A 19 -4.02 1.69 -53.28
CA ALA A 19 -4.61 0.36 -53.51
C ALA A 19 -6.16 0.40 -53.53
N ASN A 20 -6.78 1.16 -52.62
CA ASN A 20 -8.22 1.32 -52.58
C ASN A 20 -8.76 2.07 -53.80
N ALA A 21 -8.06 3.09 -54.27
CA ALA A 21 -8.43 3.83 -55.49
C ALA A 21 -8.38 2.91 -56.74
N GLU A 22 -7.35 2.08 -56.83
CA GLU A 22 -7.21 1.13 -57.93
C GLU A 22 -8.27 0.01 -57.91
N LEU A 23 -8.66 -0.45 -56.71
CA LEU A 23 -9.80 -1.40 -56.56
C LEU A 23 -11.11 -0.82 -57.02
N VAL A 24 -11.41 0.44 -56.68
CA VAL A 24 -12.61 1.15 -57.11
C VAL A 24 -12.64 1.30 -58.63
N LEU A 25 -11.51 1.63 -59.25
CA LEU A 25 -11.37 1.71 -60.71
C LEU A 25 -11.64 0.38 -61.42
N ARG A 26 -11.35 -0.73 -60.72
CA ARG A 26 -11.64 -2.09 -61.24
C ARG A 26 -13.02 -2.61 -60.87
N GLY A 27 -13.91 -1.77 -60.28
CA GLY A 27 -15.25 -2.13 -59.90
C GLY A 27 -15.37 -3.04 -58.68
N VAL A 28 -14.31 -3.20 -57.92
CA VAL A 28 -14.29 -4.00 -56.68
C VAL A 28 -14.48 -3.08 -55.50
N ALA A 29 -15.49 -3.34 -54.67
CA ALA A 29 -15.71 -2.56 -53.46
C ALA A 29 -14.58 -2.81 -52.45
N PRO A 30 -13.88 -1.76 -51.93
CA PRO A 30 -12.75 -1.92 -51.01
C PRO A 30 -13.05 -2.75 -49.75
N ASN A 31 -14.30 -2.73 -49.28
CA ASN A 31 -14.78 -3.46 -48.11
C ASN A 31 -14.74 -4.99 -48.29
N LEU A 32 -14.71 -5.49 -49.56
CA LEU A 32 -14.59 -6.92 -49.84
C LEU A 32 -13.16 -7.44 -49.72
N VAL A 33 -12.17 -6.55 -49.83
CA VAL A 33 -10.74 -6.88 -49.71
C VAL A 33 -10.27 -6.77 -48.26
N HIS A 34 -10.90 -5.92 -47.47
CA HIS A 34 -10.66 -5.77 -46.05
C HIS A 34 -11.94 -6.03 -45.24
N PRO A 35 -12.44 -7.30 -45.20
CA PRO A 35 -13.68 -7.65 -44.50
C PRO A 35 -13.59 -7.47 -42.98
N PHE A 36 -12.37 -7.28 -42.43
CA PHE A 36 -12.14 -7.04 -41.01
C PHE A 36 -11.35 -5.74 -40.85
N SER A 37 -11.97 -4.71 -40.27
CA SER A 37 -11.23 -3.59 -39.69
C SER A 37 -10.71 -4.04 -38.34
N LEU A 38 -9.42 -4.34 -38.27
CA LEU A 38 -8.75 -4.44 -36.96
C LEU A 38 -8.72 -3.03 -36.37
N GLN A 39 -9.74 -2.68 -35.61
CA GLN A 39 -9.61 -1.57 -34.67
C GLN A 39 -8.71 -2.10 -33.54
N PRO A 40 -7.49 -1.55 -33.37
CA PRO A 40 -6.78 -1.80 -32.13
C PRO A 40 -7.67 -1.27 -31.02
N VAL A 41 -8.38 -2.16 -30.36
CA VAL A 41 -8.91 -1.86 -29.05
C VAL A 41 -7.67 -1.73 -28.20
N TYR A 42 -7.24 -0.50 -27.99
CA TYR A 42 -6.34 -0.20 -26.89
C TYR A 42 -7.14 -0.58 -25.64
N VAL A 43 -7.08 -1.85 -25.27
CA VAL A 43 -7.31 -2.21 -23.87
C VAL A 43 -6.36 -1.31 -23.15
N ASP A 44 -6.91 -0.35 -22.43
CA ASP A 44 -6.15 0.62 -21.64
C ASP A 44 -5.22 -0.20 -20.75
N SER A 45 -4.10 -0.53 -21.31
CA SER A 45 -3.00 -1.11 -20.60
C SER A 45 -2.42 0.08 -19.85
N GLN A 46 -3.03 0.40 -18.69
CA GLN A 46 -2.19 0.89 -17.62
C GLN A 46 -0.95 0.01 -17.74
N SER A 47 0.11 0.62 -18.20
CA SER A 47 1.30 -0.08 -18.66
C SER A 47 1.59 -1.21 -17.66
N SER A 48 1.80 -2.42 -18.13
CA SER A 48 2.04 -3.58 -17.27
C SER A 48 2.99 -3.27 -16.10
N PRO A 49 4.01 -2.38 -16.24
CA PRO A 49 4.84 -1.87 -15.15
C PRO A 49 4.07 -1.16 -14.03
N GLN A 50 3.08 -0.32 -14.36
CA GLN A 50 2.36 0.43 -13.32
C GLN A 50 1.47 -0.49 -12.46
N ARG A 51 0.82 -1.47 -13.06
CA ARG A 51 0.03 -2.47 -12.30
C ARG A 51 0.94 -3.32 -11.41
N LEU A 52 2.08 -3.77 -11.93
CA LEU A 52 3.06 -4.50 -11.14
C LEU A 52 3.57 -3.67 -9.97
N ALA A 53 3.86 -2.37 -10.19
CA ALA A 53 4.24 -1.44 -9.12
C ALA A 53 3.15 -1.31 -8.05
N SER A 54 1.88 -1.20 -8.47
CA SER A 54 0.76 -1.10 -7.52
C SER A 54 0.60 -2.37 -6.68
N PHE A 55 0.73 -3.56 -7.27
CA PHE A 55 0.69 -4.82 -6.51
C PHE A 55 1.88 -4.97 -5.56
N PHE A 56 3.08 -4.61 -6.01
CA PHE A 56 4.27 -4.59 -5.17
C PHE A 56 4.07 -3.68 -3.96
N LEU A 57 3.65 -2.42 -4.19
CA LEU A 57 3.42 -1.45 -3.13
C LEU A 57 2.26 -1.84 -2.22
N LEU A 58 1.20 -2.43 -2.77
CA LEU A 58 0.11 -2.98 -1.96
C LEU A 58 0.65 -4.00 -0.96
N TYR A 59 1.49 -4.93 -1.41
CA TYR A 59 2.08 -5.93 -0.52
C TYR A 59 2.96 -5.29 0.55
N VAL A 60 3.78 -4.31 0.19
CA VAL A 60 4.63 -3.55 1.14
C VAL A 60 3.78 -2.79 2.17
N LEU A 61 2.69 -2.13 1.74
CA LEU A 61 1.80 -1.38 2.62
C LEU A 61 0.93 -2.28 3.53
N LEU A 62 0.72 -3.54 3.15
CA LEU A 62 0.04 -4.53 3.99
C LEU A 62 0.96 -5.16 5.05
N ALA A 63 2.26 -5.19 4.79
CA ALA A 63 3.23 -5.83 5.67
C ALA A 63 3.16 -5.36 7.14
N PRO A 64 3.04 -4.06 7.47
CA PRO A 64 2.94 -3.61 8.86
C PRO A 64 1.69 -4.16 9.57
N PHE A 65 0.55 -4.30 8.87
CA PHE A 65 -0.66 -4.86 9.45
C PHE A 65 -0.53 -6.34 9.78
N LEU A 66 0.23 -7.09 9.00
CA LEU A 66 0.46 -8.52 9.24
C LEU A 66 1.55 -8.77 10.29
N ALA A 67 2.67 -8.04 10.18
CA ALA A 67 3.82 -8.20 11.08
C ALA A 67 3.51 -7.73 12.51
N GLY A 68 2.65 -6.73 12.68
CA GLY A 68 2.32 -6.15 13.97
C GLY A 68 1.31 -6.97 14.80
N VAL A 69 0.58 -7.92 14.22
CA VAL A 69 -0.50 -8.66 14.91
C VAL A 69 -0.01 -9.34 16.19
N GLY A 70 1.06 -10.13 16.10
CA GLY A 70 1.62 -10.84 17.26
C GLY A 70 2.09 -9.90 18.36
N ALA A 71 2.88 -8.89 17.99
CA ALA A 71 3.40 -7.89 18.92
C ALA A 71 2.27 -7.08 19.58
N ALA A 72 1.24 -6.71 18.84
CA ALA A 72 0.09 -5.98 19.38
C ALA A 72 -0.72 -6.86 20.36
N THR A 73 -0.95 -8.13 20.00
CA THR A 73 -1.60 -9.10 20.89
C THR A 73 -0.83 -9.23 22.20
N ASP A 74 0.43 -9.58 22.14
CA ASP A 74 1.26 -9.80 23.35
C ASP A 74 1.37 -8.53 24.19
N SER A 75 1.58 -7.38 23.56
CA SER A 75 1.73 -6.10 24.28
C SER A 75 0.45 -5.66 24.98
N ALA A 76 -0.73 -6.01 24.45
CA ALA A 76 -2.00 -5.54 25.00
C ALA A 76 -2.64 -6.54 25.98
N THR A 77 -2.53 -7.85 25.73
CA THR A 77 -3.31 -8.87 26.47
C THR A 77 -2.50 -9.75 27.40
N ALA A 78 -1.20 -9.98 27.11
CA ALA A 78 -0.41 -10.95 27.88
C ALA A 78 -0.31 -10.64 29.38
N GLU A 79 -0.16 -9.37 29.75
CA GLU A 79 -0.07 -8.96 31.16
C GLU A 79 -1.40 -9.12 31.90
N ARG A 80 -2.51 -8.96 31.19
CA ARG A 80 -3.85 -9.14 31.70
C ARG A 80 -4.13 -10.60 31.98
N GLU A 81 -3.81 -11.49 31.05
CA GLU A 81 -3.96 -12.94 31.20
C GLU A 81 -3.06 -13.52 32.29
N ARG A 82 -1.85 -12.96 32.45
CA ARG A 82 -0.91 -13.37 33.50
C ARG A 82 -1.23 -12.80 34.87
N GLY A 83 -2.22 -11.90 34.99
CA GLY A 83 -2.57 -11.20 36.23
C GLY A 83 -1.50 -10.21 36.73
N THR A 84 -0.48 -9.93 35.94
CA THR A 84 0.63 -9.04 36.30
C THR A 84 0.29 -7.55 36.17
N LEU A 85 -0.83 -7.23 35.55
CA LEU A 85 -1.29 -5.85 35.34
C LEU A 85 -1.45 -5.07 36.66
N GLN A 86 -1.95 -5.75 37.72
CA GLN A 86 -2.13 -5.15 39.04
C GLN A 86 -0.78 -4.81 39.69
N LEU A 87 0.22 -5.66 39.52
CA LEU A 87 1.55 -5.44 40.05
C LEU A 87 2.23 -4.25 39.34
N MET A 88 2.02 -4.09 38.04
CA MET A 88 2.57 -2.97 37.27
C MET A 88 1.98 -1.63 37.70
N ARG A 89 0.71 -1.58 38.12
CA ARG A 89 0.09 -0.37 38.66
C ARG A 89 0.64 0.10 39.99
N LEU A 90 1.24 -0.79 40.77
CA LEU A 90 1.91 -0.42 42.01
C LEU A 90 3.27 0.25 41.77
N GLN A 91 3.80 0.19 40.55
CA GLN A 91 5.03 0.90 40.20
C GLN A 91 4.71 2.39 39.94
N PRO A 92 5.59 3.30 40.31
CA PRO A 92 5.43 4.75 40.11
C PRO A 92 5.70 5.12 38.63
N LEU A 93 5.07 4.41 37.69
CA LEU A 93 5.19 4.67 36.24
C LEU A 93 4.03 5.53 35.77
N ILE A 94 4.38 6.52 34.95
CA ILE A 94 3.37 7.37 34.33
C ILE A 94 2.65 6.56 33.25
N PRO A 95 1.31 6.45 33.27
CA PRO A 95 0.52 5.56 32.38
C PRO A 95 0.83 5.75 30.90
N TRP A 96 1.00 7.00 30.44
CA TRP A 96 1.29 7.29 29.05
C TRP A 96 2.67 6.78 28.59
N ALA A 97 3.68 6.81 29.48
CA ALA A 97 5.03 6.32 29.16
C ALA A 97 5.03 4.79 28.97
N TRP A 98 4.23 4.08 29.76
CA TRP A 98 4.04 2.64 29.64
C TRP A 98 3.32 2.25 28.35
N VAL A 99 2.24 2.95 28.00
CA VAL A 99 1.52 2.75 26.73
C VAL A 99 2.43 3.07 25.54
N PHE A 100 3.16 4.18 25.62
CA PHE A 100 4.10 4.57 24.58
C PHE A 100 5.16 3.49 24.32
N GLY A 101 5.77 2.94 25.41
CA GLY A 101 6.74 1.86 25.28
C GLY A 101 6.19 0.64 24.56
N LYS A 102 4.95 0.23 24.87
CA LYS A 102 4.27 -0.89 24.20
C LYS A 102 3.96 -0.59 22.73
N MET A 103 3.44 0.59 22.46
CA MET A 103 3.18 1.02 21.07
C MET A 103 4.46 1.10 20.26
N LEU A 104 5.58 1.53 20.87
CA LEU A 104 6.87 1.56 20.20
C LEU A 104 7.35 0.15 19.81
N VAL A 105 7.16 -0.84 20.69
CA VAL A 105 7.48 -2.24 20.37
C VAL A 105 6.66 -2.72 19.18
N VAL A 106 5.34 -2.46 19.17
CA VAL A 106 4.48 -2.83 18.04
C VAL A 106 4.92 -2.12 16.76
N ALA A 107 5.24 -0.81 16.84
CA ALA A 107 5.72 -0.02 15.71
C ALA A 107 7.04 -0.57 15.15
N LEU A 108 7.95 -1.00 16.03
CA LEU A 108 9.22 -1.61 15.63
C LEU A 108 9.00 -2.92 14.86
N PHE A 109 8.11 -3.80 15.34
CA PHE A 109 7.76 -5.03 14.60
C PHE A 109 7.10 -4.73 13.26
N CYS A 110 6.19 -3.77 13.20
CA CYS A 110 5.58 -3.30 11.95
C CYS A 110 6.65 -2.80 10.98
N TRP A 111 7.60 -2.00 11.46
CA TRP A 111 8.65 -1.39 10.64
C TRP A 111 9.65 -2.44 10.12
N VAL A 112 10.11 -3.35 10.99
CA VAL A 112 11.01 -4.46 10.60
C VAL A 112 10.32 -5.37 9.59
N GLY A 113 9.06 -5.74 9.82
CA GLY A 113 8.29 -6.56 8.89
C GLY A 113 8.13 -5.88 7.53
N THR A 114 7.90 -4.56 7.51
CA THR A 114 7.83 -3.78 6.26
C THR A 114 9.18 -3.74 5.55
N ALA A 115 10.28 -3.54 6.28
CA ALA A 115 11.62 -3.54 5.71
C ALA A 115 11.96 -4.89 5.07
N ILE A 116 11.66 -5.99 5.76
CA ILE A 116 11.82 -7.35 5.21
C ILE A 116 10.94 -7.54 3.98
N SER A 117 9.70 -7.10 4.02
CA SER A 117 8.76 -7.18 2.90
C SER A 117 9.28 -6.43 1.66
N ILE A 118 9.86 -5.24 1.82
CA ILE A 118 10.48 -4.48 0.74
C ILE A 118 11.61 -5.30 0.12
N VAL A 119 12.55 -5.79 0.93
CA VAL A 119 13.70 -6.56 0.44
C VAL A 119 13.27 -7.82 -0.30
N VAL A 120 12.36 -8.61 0.29
CA VAL A 120 11.86 -9.85 -0.31
C VAL A 120 11.13 -9.58 -1.62
N SER A 121 10.31 -8.53 -1.66
CA SER A 121 9.56 -8.16 -2.86
C SER A 121 10.46 -7.66 -3.98
N LEU A 122 11.54 -6.95 -3.66
CA LEU A 122 12.54 -6.52 -4.64
C LEU A 122 13.27 -7.72 -5.24
N LEU A 123 13.73 -8.65 -4.41
CA LEU A 123 14.38 -9.89 -4.85
C LEU A 123 13.43 -10.74 -5.71
N ALA A 124 12.17 -10.85 -5.33
CA ALA A 124 11.15 -11.57 -6.09
C ALA A 124 10.91 -10.93 -7.46
N LEU A 125 10.86 -9.60 -7.52
CA LEU A 125 10.68 -8.89 -8.79
C LEU A 125 11.85 -9.07 -9.72
N GLU A 126 13.08 -8.96 -9.23
CA GLU A 126 14.30 -9.19 -10.01
C GLU A 126 14.35 -10.62 -10.57
N ALA A 127 13.97 -11.62 -9.76
CA ALA A 127 13.95 -13.01 -10.16
C ALA A 127 12.84 -13.36 -11.16
N LEU A 128 11.64 -12.77 -11.01
CA LEU A 128 10.46 -13.13 -11.82
C LEU A 128 10.31 -12.28 -13.08
N SER A 129 10.78 -11.05 -13.07
CA SER A 129 10.60 -10.11 -14.17
C SER A 129 11.76 -9.14 -14.30
N PRO A 130 12.96 -9.62 -14.78
CA PRO A 130 14.14 -8.76 -14.94
C PRO A 130 13.87 -7.53 -15.81
N ALA A 131 13.09 -7.70 -16.89
CA ALA A 131 12.73 -6.59 -17.78
C ALA A 131 11.85 -5.50 -17.09
N ALA A 132 11.04 -5.87 -16.11
CA ALA A 132 10.31 -4.90 -15.32
C ALA A 132 11.23 -4.23 -14.29
N ALA A 133 12.20 -4.97 -13.74
CA ALA A 133 13.18 -4.46 -12.80
C ALA A 133 14.10 -3.41 -13.44
N GLU A 134 14.50 -3.57 -14.72
CA GLU A 134 15.31 -2.58 -15.45
C GLU A 134 14.61 -1.21 -15.62
N GLY A 135 13.27 -1.20 -15.67
CA GLY A 135 12.47 0.02 -15.76
C GLY A 135 12.33 0.77 -14.42
N TRP A 136 12.62 0.11 -13.31
CA TRP A 136 12.47 0.64 -11.97
C TRP A 136 13.84 1.04 -11.41
N ARG A 137 13.90 2.22 -10.78
CA ARG A 137 15.15 2.73 -10.20
C ARG A 137 15.41 2.08 -8.83
N PHE A 138 15.91 0.84 -8.82
CA PHE A 138 16.35 0.18 -7.59
C PHE A 138 17.78 0.59 -7.23
N SER A 139 17.93 1.81 -6.75
CA SER A 139 19.15 2.27 -6.09
C SER A 139 18.99 2.17 -4.57
N ALA A 140 20.08 2.15 -3.83
CA ALA A 140 20.04 2.24 -2.37
C ALA A 140 19.28 3.48 -1.89
N ASP A 141 19.38 4.58 -2.65
CA ASP A 141 18.64 5.83 -2.38
C ASP A 141 17.13 5.62 -2.53
N SER A 142 16.69 4.89 -3.56
CA SER A 142 15.27 4.61 -3.79
C SER A 142 14.68 3.71 -2.68
N ILE A 143 15.44 2.74 -2.19
CA ILE A 143 15.03 1.87 -1.08
C ILE A 143 14.90 2.71 0.20
N SER A 144 15.85 3.59 0.47
CA SER A 144 15.80 4.46 1.65
C SER A 144 14.63 5.44 1.59
N ILE A 145 14.35 6.04 0.44
CA ILE A 145 13.17 6.89 0.22
C ILE A 145 11.88 6.09 0.48
N LEU A 146 11.79 4.87 -0.05
CA LEU A 146 10.62 4.01 0.15
C LEU A 146 10.40 3.66 1.62
N LEU A 147 11.47 3.30 2.36
CA LEU A 147 11.41 3.03 3.80
C LEU A 147 10.93 4.24 4.59
N VAL A 148 11.45 5.43 4.29
CA VAL A 148 11.02 6.67 4.94
C VAL A 148 9.57 7.01 4.58
N ALA A 149 9.19 6.85 3.32
CA ALA A 149 7.85 7.15 2.84
C ALA A 149 6.77 6.26 3.46
N VAL A 150 7.07 4.98 3.71
CA VAL A 150 6.11 4.03 4.32
C VAL A 150 6.07 4.14 5.86
N THR A 151 7.03 4.84 6.47
CA THR A 151 7.09 5.02 7.95
C THR A 151 5.80 5.60 8.55
N PRO A 152 5.17 6.65 8.02
CA PRO A 152 3.93 7.18 8.58
C PRO A 152 2.81 6.14 8.61
N MET A 153 2.68 5.33 7.56
CA MET A 153 1.70 4.25 7.51
C MET A 153 1.98 3.14 8.52
N THR A 154 3.25 2.80 8.75
CA THR A 154 3.63 1.81 9.79
C THR A 154 3.30 2.30 11.19
N LEU A 155 3.47 3.59 11.47
CA LEU A 155 3.05 4.20 12.74
C LEU A 155 1.54 4.16 12.92
N LEU A 156 0.78 4.51 11.89
CA LEU A 156 -0.68 4.45 11.92
C LEU A 156 -1.18 3.02 12.10
N ALA A 157 -0.61 2.05 11.37
CA ALA A 157 -0.94 0.63 11.47
C ALA A 157 -0.67 0.11 12.89
N SER A 158 0.50 0.43 13.48
CA SER A 158 0.85 0.01 14.84
C SER A 158 -0.12 0.58 15.87
N ALA A 159 -0.50 1.84 15.74
CA ALA A 159 -1.47 2.49 16.62
C ALA A 159 -2.86 1.82 16.51
N LEU A 160 -3.32 1.55 15.30
CA LEU A 160 -4.61 0.92 15.05
C LEU A 160 -4.63 -0.52 15.58
N LEU A 161 -3.60 -1.29 15.32
CA LEU A 161 -3.47 -2.67 15.83
C LEU A 161 -3.45 -2.68 17.37
N PHE A 162 -2.68 -1.79 18.00
CA PHE A 162 -2.64 -1.69 19.45
C PHE A 162 -3.98 -1.26 20.05
N ALA A 163 -4.66 -0.29 19.43
CA ALA A 163 -5.99 0.16 19.88
C ALA A 163 -7.04 -0.96 19.82
N VAL A 164 -7.02 -1.77 18.76
CA VAL A 164 -7.93 -2.92 18.62
C VAL A 164 -7.60 -4.00 19.65
N ALA A 165 -6.30 -4.31 19.85
CA ALA A 165 -5.85 -5.30 20.82
C ALA A 165 -6.22 -4.93 22.26
N LEU A 166 -6.13 -3.64 22.64
CA LEU A 166 -6.53 -3.15 23.96
C LEU A 166 -8.02 -3.37 24.29
N GLN A 167 -8.86 -3.55 23.29
CA GLN A 167 -10.29 -3.77 23.48
C GLN A 167 -10.64 -5.25 23.69
N ALA A 168 -9.70 -6.15 23.43
CA ALA A 168 -9.90 -7.58 23.56
C ALA A 168 -9.78 -8.03 25.04
N ARG A 169 -10.52 -9.07 25.40
CA ARG A 169 -10.49 -9.64 26.73
C ARG A 169 -9.37 -10.65 26.94
N ASN A 170 -9.01 -11.35 25.89
CA ASN A 170 -7.98 -12.39 25.90
C ASN A 170 -7.20 -12.38 24.56
N THR A 171 -6.10 -13.15 24.52
CA THR A 171 -5.23 -13.24 23.34
C THR A 171 -5.94 -13.79 22.11
N MET A 172 -6.83 -14.77 22.27
CA MET A 172 -7.60 -15.37 21.16
C MET A 172 -8.54 -14.34 20.51
N GLU A 173 -9.26 -13.59 21.35
CA GLU A 173 -10.14 -12.52 20.87
C GLU A 173 -9.33 -11.40 20.19
N ALA A 174 -8.17 -11.03 20.75
CA ALA A 174 -7.29 -10.04 20.16
C ALA A 174 -6.83 -10.47 18.77
N GLN A 175 -6.33 -11.68 18.62
CA GLN A 175 -5.91 -12.22 17.33
C GLN A 175 -7.04 -12.21 16.29
N THR A 176 -8.24 -12.63 16.69
CA THR A 176 -9.41 -12.64 15.79
C THR A 176 -9.77 -11.23 15.33
N ARG A 177 -9.84 -10.27 16.25
CA ARG A 177 -10.15 -8.88 15.93
C ARG A 177 -9.08 -8.23 15.06
N LEU A 178 -7.80 -8.50 15.36
CA LEU A 178 -6.67 -7.99 14.59
C LEU A 178 -6.62 -8.57 13.18
N THR A 179 -6.89 -9.85 13.03
CA THR A 179 -7.00 -10.49 11.70
C THR A 179 -8.10 -9.85 10.87
N LEU A 180 -9.29 -9.64 11.44
CA LEU A 180 -10.38 -8.96 10.76
C LEU A 180 -10.02 -7.50 10.41
N THR A 181 -9.33 -6.80 11.30
CA THR A 181 -8.85 -5.43 11.04
C THR A 181 -7.86 -5.39 9.88
N SER A 182 -7.00 -6.41 9.75
CA SER A 182 -6.04 -6.50 8.65
C SER A 182 -6.69 -6.80 7.29
N VAL A 183 -7.90 -7.37 7.25
CA VAL A 183 -8.66 -7.58 6.00
C VAL A 183 -9.09 -6.26 5.36
N LEU A 184 -9.35 -5.23 6.17
CA LEU A 184 -9.83 -3.94 5.65
C LEU A 184 -8.84 -3.26 4.70
N PRO A 185 -7.55 -3.05 5.05
CA PRO A 185 -6.57 -2.49 4.10
C PRO A 185 -6.33 -3.39 2.88
N ILE A 186 -6.46 -4.72 3.02
CA ILE A 186 -6.39 -5.66 1.89
C ILE A 186 -7.52 -5.35 0.90
N ALA A 187 -8.76 -5.30 1.38
CA ALA A 187 -9.93 -5.03 0.55
C ALA A 187 -9.86 -3.66 -0.14
N VAL A 188 -9.46 -2.62 0.61
CA VAL A 188 -9.27 -1.26 0.07
C VAL A 188 -8.19 -1.25 -0.99
N GLY A 189 -7.06 -1.89 -0.76
CA GLY A 189 -5.96 -1.94 -1.71
C GLY A 189 -6.33 -2.64 -3.03
N PHE A 190 -7.02 -3.78 -2.95
CA PHE A 190 -7.53 -4.46 -4.13
C PHE A 190 -8.56 -3.62 -4.88
N TRP A 191 -9.46 -2.95 -4.15
CA TRP A 191 -10.43 -2.05 -4.76
C TRP A 191 -9.76 -0.91 -5.53
N ILE A 192 -8.72 -0.29 -4.99
CA ILE A 192 -7.95 0.77 -5.65
C ILE A 192 -7.34 0.26 -6.96
N ILE A 193 -6.71 -0.92 -6.93
CA ILE A 193 -6.05 -1.49 -8.12
C ILE A 193 -7.09 -1.84 -9.22
N MET A 194 -8.30 -2.26 -8.81
CA MET A 194 -9.36 -2.62 -9.75
C MET A 194 -10.13 -1.41 -10.28
N ALA A 195 -10.34 -0.38 -9.45
CA ALA A 195 -11.08 0.84 -9.82
C ALA A 195 -10.32 1.73 -10.82
N GLY A 196 -8.99 1.59 -10.90
CA GLY A 196 -8.17 2.38 -11.84
C GLY A 196 -8.01 3.85 -11.44
N PRO A 197 -7.79 4.78 -12.40
CA PRO A 197 -7.38 6.16 -12.15
C PRO A 197 -8.43 7.06 -11.48
N ASP A 198 -9.68 6.62 -11.38
CA ASP A 198 -10.78 7.42 -10.76
C ASP A 198 -10.71 7.51 -9.23
N VAL A 199 -9.64 6.96 -8.63
CA VAL A 199 -9.45 6.94 -7.18
C VAL A 199 -9.01 8.29 -6.60
N SER A 200 -8.77 9.30 -7.44
CA SER A 200 -8.33 10.65 -7.01
C SER A 200 -9.25 11.30 -5.97
N SER A 201 -10.55 10.99 -6.00
CA SER A 201 -11.54 11.48 -5.02
C SER A 201 -11.31 10.93 -3.61
N TRP A 202 -10.59 9.83 -3.45
CA TRP A 202 -10.32 9.14 -2.18
C TRP A 202 -8.90 9.37 -1.66
N SER A 203 -8.15 10.26 -2.31
CA SER A 203 -6.76 10.57 -1.95
C SER A 203 -6.58 11.18 -0.55
N PHE A 204 -7.67 11.52 0.15
CA PHE A 204 -7.63 11.94 1.55
C PHE A 204 -7.38 10.77 2.53
N LEU A 205 -7.62 9.53 2.11
CA LEU A 205 -7.32 8.35 2.93
C LEU A 205 -5.82 8.07 2.91
N PRO A 206 -5.15 7.91 4.07
CA PRO A 206 -3.70 7.73 4.13
C PRO A 206 -3.20 6.56 3.26
N PHE A 207 -3.89 5.42 3.32
CA PHE A 207 -3.54 4.23 2.55
C PHE A 207 -3.66 4.45 1.03
N VAL A 208 -4.73 5.11 0.59
CA VAL A 208 -4.98 5.42 -0.84
C VAL A 208 -3.92 6.38 -1.35
N HIS A 209 -3.63 7.41 -0.56
CA HIS A 209 -2.64 8.42 -0.91
C HIS A 209 -1.25 7.84 -1.07
N GLU A 210 -0.81 7.03 -0.13
CA GLU A 210 0.51 6.40 -0.19
C GLU A 210 0.63 5.44 -1.36
N LEU A 211 -0.39 4.60 -1.59
CA LEU A 211 -0.38 3.65 -2.70
C LEU A 211 -0.30 4.36 -4.06
N ASP A 212 -1.11 5.39 -4.29
CA ASP A 212 -1.11 6.15 -5.55
C ASP A 212 0.17 6.98 -5.71
N GLY A 213 0.57 7.72 -4.67
CA GLY A 213 1.78 8.56 -4.69
C GLY A 213 3.05 7.77 -4.94
N LEU A 214 3.23 6.66 -4.24
CA LEU A 214 4.39 5.78 -4.40
C LEU A 214 4.37 5.05 -5.74
N THR A 215 3.19 4.64 -6.24
CA THR A 215 3.07 4.00 -7.56
C THR A 215 3.51 4.96 -8.66
N ARG A 216 3.08 6.22 -8.63
CA ARG A 216 3.49 7.23 -9.61
C ARG A 216 4.99 7.53 -9.52
N TRP A 217 5.52 7.61 -8.30
CA TRP A 217 6.95 7.82 -8.09
C TRP A 217 7.80 6.68 -8.65
N MET A 218 7.41 5.42 -8.43
CA MET A 218 8.11 4.26 -8.97
C MET A 218 8.14 4.24 -10.50
N VAL A 219 7.11 4.76 -11.16
CA VAL A 219 7.03 4.86 -12.64
C VAL A 219 7.76 6.10 -13.19
N GLY A 220 8.40 6.89 -12.31
CA GLY A 220 9.27 8.00 -12.72
C GLY A 220 8.71 9.40 -12.50
N ALA A 221 7.56 9.55 -11.84
CA ALA A 221 7.08 10.86 -11.42
C ALA A 221 7.92 11.43 -10.27
N ALA A 222 7.84 12.74 -10.05
CA ALA A 222 8.46 13.36 -8.88
C ALA A 222 7.78 12.90 -7.59
N PHE A 223 8.57 12.67 -6.53
CA PHE A 223 8.02 12.30 -5.24
C PHE A 223 7.20 13.45 -4.63
N PRO A 224 5.95 13.24 -4.19
CA PRO A 224 5.06 14.29 -3.70
C PRO A 224 5.37 14.68 -2.25
N TRP A 225 6.49 15.34 -2.00
CA TRP A 225 6.96 15.69 -0.65
C TRP A 225 5.95 16.47 0.19
N THR A 226 5.24 17.41 -0.40
CA THR A 226 4.28 18.27 0.32
C THR A 226 3.13 17.46 0.91
N SER A 227 2.55 16.58 0.12
CA SER A 227 1.47 15.70 0.58
C SER A 227 1.98 14.62 1.53
N ALA A 228 3.19 14.09 1.33
CA ALA A 228 3.83 13.14 2.24
C ALA A 228 4.01 13.72 3.65
N VAL A 229 4.43 14.98 3.78
CA VAL A 229 4.55 15.67 5.07
C VAL A 229 3.19 15.83 5.76
N LEU A 230 2.15 16.20 5.01
CA LEU A 230 0.79 16.30 5.56
C LEU A 230 0.28 14.95 6.07
N HIS A 231 0.52 13.88 5.31
CA HIS A 231 0.12 12.52 5.72
C HIS A 231 0.92 12.02 6.92
N PHE A 232 2.21 12.35 6.98
CA PHE A 232 3.02 12.08 8.17
C PHE A 232 2.42 12.75 9.42
N GLY A 233 2.05 14.03 9.30
CA GLY A 233 1.37 14.76 10.38
C GLY A 233 0.06 14.10 10.81
N LEU A 234 -0.77 13.67 9.87
CA LEU A 234 -2.02 12.99 10.14
C LEU A 234 -1.82 11.65 10.84
N CYS A 235 -0.88 10.83 10.35
CA CYS A 235 -0.56 9.53 10.94
C CYS A 235 0.05 9.67 12.34
N ALA A 236 0.94 10.66 12.54
CA ALA A 236 1.50 10.98 13.84
C ALA A 236 0.43 11.45 14.83
N ALA A 237 -0.51 12.29 14.40
CA ALA A 237 -1.64 12.71 15.21
C ALA A 237 -2.51 11.52 15.61
N GLY A 238 -2.79 10.59 14.68
CA GLY A 238 -3.50 9.34 14.96
C GLY A 238 -2.76 8.49 16.00
N PHE A 239 -1.44 8.34 15.87
CA PHE A 239 -0.61 7.61 16.83
C PHE A 239 -0.69 8.22 18.23
N VAL A 240 -0.54 9.55 18.35
CA VAL A 240 -0.65 10.28 19.63
C VAL A 240 -2.05 10.15 20.23
N THR A 241 -3.10 10.24 19.40
CA THR A 241 -4.48 10.09 19.86
C THR A 241 -4.72 8.71 20.47
N VAL A 242 -4.24 7.65 19.81
CA VAL A 242 -4.35 6.28 20.35
C VAL A 242 -3.53 6.12 21.62
N MET A 243 -2.35 6.73 21.70
CA MET A 243 -1.52 6.72 22.92
C MET A 243 -2.25 7.34 24.11
N VAL A 244 -2.86 8.52 23.93
CA VAL A 244 -3.60 9.22 24.99
C VAL A 244 -4.84 8.42 25.39
N TRP A 245 -5.61 7.95 24.40
CA TRP A 245 -6.78 7.11 24.64
C TRP A 245 -6.42 5.81 25.36
N GLY A 246 -5.37 5.12 24.94
CA GLY A 246 -4.90 3.89 25.58
C GLY A 246 -4.46 4.12 27.01
N ALA A 247 -3.77 5.24 27.31
CA ALA A 247 -3.39 5.60 28.66
C ALA A 247 -4.59 5.82 29.58
N GLN A 248 -5.62 6.52 29.07
CA GLN A 248 -6.87 6.73 29.81
C GLN A 248 -7.61 5.41 30.07
N ARG A 249 -7.67 4.54 29.06
CA ARG A 249 -8.37 3.25 29.17
C ARG A 249 -7.71 2.31 30.17
N ILE A 250 -6.40 2.26 30.20
CA ILE A 250 -5.65 1.40 31.16
C ILE A 250 -5.84 1.86 32.61
N VAL A 251 -6.03 3.16 32.83
CA VAL A 251 -6.30 3.72 34.16
C VAL A 251 -7.74 3.48 34.60
N SER A 252 -8.69 3.28 33.67
CA SER A 252 -10.10 3.06 33.97
C SER A 252 -10.33 1.75 34.75
N GLU A 253 -11.25 1.77 35.70
CA GLU A 253 -11.62 0.59 36.51
C GLU A 253 -12.25 -0.53 35.66
N ASP A 254 -12.98 -0.17 34.58
CA ASP A 254 -13.61 -1.12 33.66
C ASP A 254 -12.62 -2.03 32.96
N TYR A 255 -11.38 -1.55 32.72
CA TYR A 255 -10.32 -2.36 32.12
C TYR A 255 -9.85 -3.49 33.05
N LEU A 256 -10.04 -3.33 34.37
CA LEU A 256 -9.64 -4.29 35.41
C LEU A 256 -10.73 -5.32 35.72
N GLY A 257 -11.99 -4.90 35.67
CA GLY A 257 -13.14 -5.74 36.06
C GLY A 257 -13.58 -6.74 34.99
N SER A 258 -13.02 -6.68 33.78
CA SER A 258 -13.41 -7.49 32.63
C SER A 258 -12.49 -8.73 32.39
N GLY A 259 -11.71 -9.11 33.43
CA GLY A 259 -10.87 -10.33 33.43
C GLY A 259 -11.55 -11.50 34.09
#